data_5a9a20f929c5fe2aad74b8bbf731bb5d
#
_entry.id   5a9a20f929c5fe2aad74b8bbf731bb5d
#
_cell.length_a   1.000
_cell.length_b   1.000
_cell.length_c   1.000
_cell.angle_alpha   90.00
_cell.angle_beta   90.00
_cell.angle_gamma   90.00
#
_symmetry.space_group_name_H-M   'P 1'
#
loop_
_entity.id
_entity.type
_entity.pdbx_description
1 polymer ?
#
loop_
_entity_poly.entity_id
_entity_poly.type
_entity_poly.pdbx_seq_one_letter_code
_entity_poly.pdbx_strand_id
1 'polypeptide(L)'
;MGRPLNAGLPVDAVLPDLLATLAAQPNAVLIARPGAGKTTMVAPRLLDQPWCSGKILLLSPRRLAARMAAERIAELMGEQVGGLVGYATRMDSKQSAATRILVLTEGIFRNRIIADPELAGISAVLFDEVHERSIDSDFGLALALEVQGAFRPDLRLVAMSATLDGARFSALMDGAPVIESEGRSWPLELRYVGRQVSQPVETDIARIIRQALGEESGDLLAFLPGTREIDRTAEALAGMPDSIVVHKLHGQVDPAAQRQAVRPDPEGRRKIILATNIAETSLTIDGVRIVVDSGLARRARFDRAAGVT
;
A
#
# COMPACT_ATOMS: atom_id res chain seq x y z
N MET A 1 -28.94 2.67 1.03
CA MET A 1 -28.61 4.06 0.63
C MET A 1 -27.33 4.43 1.39
N GLY A 2 -26.16 4.24 0.73
CA GLY A 2 -24.85 4.44 1.36
C GLY A 2 -24.60 5.93 1.62
N ARG A 3 -24.04 6.22 2.78
CA ARG A 3 -23.51 7.57 3.09
C ARG A 3 -22.51 7.94 1.99
N PRO A 4 -22.56 9.15 1.41
CA PRO A 4 -21.58 9.54 0.41
C PRO A 4 -20.18 9.52 1.07
N LEU A 5 -19.35 8.58 0.64
CA LEU A 5 -17.93 8.51 1.01
C LEU A 5 -17.20 9.67 0.32
N ASN A 6 -17.33 10.88 0.84
CA ASN A 6 -16.58 12.03 0.37
C ASN A 6 -15.51 12.31 1.43
N ALA A 7 -14.30 11.82 1.20
CA ALA A 7 -13.17 12.02 2.11
C ALA A 7 -12.39 13.31 1.80
N GLY A 8 -12.76 14.03 0.75
CA GLY A 8 -12.04 15.22 0.28
C GLY A 8 -10.64 14.90 -0.24
N LEU A 9 -10.44 13.66 -0.70
CA LEU A 9 -9.18 13.19 -1.24
C LEU A 9 -9.08 13.52 -2.75
N PRO A 10 -7.87 13.73 -3.29
CA PRO A 10 -7.69 14.09 -4.69
C PRO A 10 -8.36 13.13 -5.68
N VAL A 11 -8.40 11.83 -5.36
CA VAL A 11 -9.05 10.83 -6.22
C VAL A 11 -10.56 11.04 -6.37
N ASP A 12 -11.22 11.69 -5.39
CA ASP A 12 -12.67 11.93 -5.43
C ASP A 12 -13.09 12.72 -6.69
N ALA A 13 -12.20 13.59 -7.19
CA ALA A 13 -12.46 14.42 -8.38
C ALA A 13 -12.58 13.58 -9.68
N VAL A 14 -11.88 12.46 -9.76
CA VAL A 14 -11.83 11.63 -10.98
C VAL A 14 -12.63 10.33 -10.86
N LEU A 15 -13.18 10.03 -9.68
CA LEU A 15 -14.04 8.86 -9.49
C LEU A 15 -15.26 8.84 -10.43
N PRO A 16 -15.97 9.96 -10.70
CA PRO A 16 -17.07 9.96 -11.66
C PRO A 16 -16.65 9.47 -13.05
N ASP A 17 -15.48 9.91 -13.55
CA ASP A 17 -14.95 9.50 -14.84
C ASP A 17 -14.56 8.01 -14.85
N LEU A 18 -13.96 7.52 -13.76
CA LEU A 18 -13.64 6.11 -13.60
C LEU A 18 -14.91 5.25 -13.62
N LEU A 19 -15.95 5.65 -12.92
CA LEU A 19 -17.23 4.95 -12.88
C LEU A 19 -17.91 4.92 -14.24
N ALA A 20 -17.93 6.06 -14.94
CA ALA A 20 -18.48 6.17 -16.28
C ALA A 20 -17.70 5.28 -17.28
N THR A 21 -16.37 5.28 -17.19
CA THR A 21 -15.49 4.43 -18.00
C THR A 21 -15.80 2.96 -17.79
N LEU A 22 -15.86 2.49 -16.51
CA LEU A 22 -16.14 1.10 -16.19
C LEU A 22 -17.59 0.67 -16.45
N ALA A 23 -18.52 1.61 -16.60
CA ALA A 23 -19.86 1.31 -17.07
C ALA A 23 -19.88 1.05 -18.59
N ALA A 24 -19.05 1.75 -19.36
CA ALA A 24 -18.98 1.64 -20.82
C ALA A 24 -18.07 0.50 -21.31
N GLN A 25 -16.99 0.19 -20.58
CA GLN A 25 -15.99 -0.81 -20.97
C GLN A 25 -15.35 -1.49 -19.75
N PRO A 26 -14.73 -2.68 -19.92
CA PRO A 26 -14.30 -3.47 -18.79
C PRO A 26 -12.99 -3.04 -18.16
N ASN A 27 -12.15 -2.26 -18.83
CA ASN A 27 -10.79 -1.94 -18.41
C ASN A 27 -10.58 -0.45 -18.20
N ALA A 28 -9.80 -0.10 -17.17
CA ALA A 28 -9.36 1.27 -16.93
C ALA A 28 -7.97 1.30 -16.26
N VAL A 29 -7.22 2.36 -16.51
CA VAL A 29 -5.97 2.69 -15.80
C VAL A 29 -6.19 3.96 -15.01
N LEU A 30 -5.92 3.90 -13.70
CA LEU A 30 -6.01 5.04 -12.80
C LEU A 30 -4.61 5.46 -12.35
N ILE A 31 -4.21 6.67 -12.68
CA ILE A 31 -2.99 7.28 -12.20
C ILE A 31 -3.33 8.27 -11.10
N ALA A 32 -2.80 8.05 -9.92
CA ALA A 32 -2.98 8.95 -8.80
C ALA A 32 -1.77 8.91 -7.88
N ARG A 33 -1.25 10.06 -7.51
CA ARG A 33 -0.07 10.19 -6.63
C ARG A 33 -0.28 9.47 -5.30
N PRO A 34 0.79 9.09 -4.58
CA PRO A 34 0.68 8.58 -3.22
C PRO A 34 -0.14 9.52 -2.34
N GLY A 35 -0.99 8.95 -1.47
CA GLY A 35 -1.88 9.74 -0.61
C GLY A 35 -3.13 10.32 -1.28
N ALA A 36 -3.32 10.15 -2.59
CA ALA A 36 -4.53 10.60 -3.28
C ALA A 36 -5.79 9.83 -2.91
N GLY A 37 -5.67 8.69 -2.21
CA GLY A 37 -6.80 7.88 -1.77
C GLY A 37 -7.22 6.76 -2.73
N LYS A 38 -6.45 6.45 -3.79
CA LYS A 38 -6.78 5.40 -4.77
C LYS A 38 -7.12 4.06 -4.11
N THR A 39 -6.27 3.59 -3.20
CA THR A 39 -6.42 2.29 -2.52
C THR A 39 -7.70 2.21 -1.67
N THR A 40 -8.10 3.32 -1.03
CA THR A 40 -9.18 3.31 -0.04
C THR A 40 -10.53 3.76 -0.58
N MET A 41 -10.56 4.54 -1.68
CA MET A 41 -11.79 5.14 -2.20
C MET A 41 -12.35 4.43 -3.42
N VAL A 42 -11.52 3.79 -4.25
CA VAL A 42 -11.97 3.20 -5.52
C VAL A 42 -12.91 2.01 -5.26
N ALA A 43 -12.47 0.99 -4.52
CA ALA A 43 -13.27 -0.21 -4.30
C ALA A 43 -14.65 0.06 -3.68
N PRO A 44 -14.81 0.91 -2.63
CA PRO A 44 -16.13 1.26 -2.11
C PRO A 44 -17.07 1.89 -3.13
N ARG A 45 -16.54 2.74 -4.03
CA ARG A 45 -17.35 3.42 -5.04
C ARG A 45 -17.84 2.50 -6.16
N LEU A 46 -17.15 1.39 -6.39
CA LEU A 46 -17.56 0.39 -7.37
C LEU A 46 -18.71 -0.50 -6.87
N LEU A 47 -18.91 -0.64 -5.55
CA LEU A 47 -19.94 -1.52 -4.99
C LEU A 47 -21.37 -1.17 -5.42
N ASP A 48 -21.65 0.13 -5.59
CA ASP A 48 -22.98 0.64 -5.93
C ASP A 48 -23.24 0.61 -7.46
N GLN A 49 -22.30 0.11 -8.26
CA GLN A 49 -22.45 0.07 -9.70
C GLN A 49 -23.36 -1.10 -10.12
N PRO A 50 -24.27 -0.90 -11.09
CA PRO A 50 -25.21 -1.93 -11.53
C PRO A 50 -24.56 -3.25 -11.97
N TRP A 51 -23.33 -3.19 -12.51
CA TRP A 51 -22.56 -4.36 -12.93
C TRP A 51 -21.84 -5.07 -11.78
N CYS A 52 -21.74 -4.45 -10.60
CA CYS A 52 -21.01 -5.00 -9.46
C CYS A 52 -21.92 -5.85 -8.55
N SER A 53 -22.34 -7.01 -9.02
CA SER A 53 -23.15 -7.96 -8.24
C SER A 53 -22.31 -8.86 -7.31
N GLY A 54 -21.09 -9.18 -7.70
CA GLY A 54 -20.12 -10.02 -6.99
C GLY A 54 -19.16 -9.25 -6.09
N LYS A 55 -18.03 -9.89 -5.77
CA LYS A 55 -16.97 -9.30 -4.95
C LYS A 55 -16.04 -8.45 -5.80
N ILE A 56 -15.42 -7.47 -5.14
CA ILE A 56 -14.28 -6.70 -5.65
C ILE A 56 -13.04 -7.23 -4.96
N LEU A 57 -12.03 -7.63 -5.74
CA LEU A 57 -10.71 -7.98 -5.25
C LEU A 57 -9.80 -6.76 -5.39
N LEU A 58 -9.18 -6.32 -4.30
CA LEU A 58 -8.18 -5.27 -4.29
C LEU A 58 -6.83 -5.88 -3.96
N LEU A 59 -5.91 -5.85 -4.92
CA LEU A 59 -4.58 -6.45 -4.75
C LEU A 59 -3.62 -5.43 -4.16
N SER A 60 -2.84 -5.86 -3.19
CA SER A 60 -1.80 -5.04 -2.57
C SER A 60 -0.49 -5.83 -2.52
N PRO A 61 0.67 -5.22 -2.80
CA PRO A 61 1.93 -5.94 -2.87
C PRO A 61 2.40 -6.46 -1.50
N ARG A 62 1.93 -5.87 -0.41
CA ARG A 62 2.45 -6.14 0.93
C ARG A 62 1.36 -6.53 1.92
N ARG A 63 1.64 -7.53 2.76
CA ARG A 63 0.69 -8.03 3.78
C ARG A 63 0.20 -6.94 4.74
N LEU A 64 1.13 -6.09 5.21
CA LEU A 64 0.78 -4.98 6.10
C LEU A 64 -0.15 -3.99 5.40
N ALA A 65 0.20 -3.57 4.18
CA ALA A 65 -0.60 -2.65 3.39
C ALA A 65 -2.01 -3.21 3.10
N ALA A 66 -2.12 -4.50 2.73
CA ALA A 66 -3.40 -5.15 2.49
C ALA A 66 -4.32 -5.09 3.72
N ARG A 67 -3.79 -5.42 4.91
CA ARG A 67 -4.56 -5.36 6.16
C ARG A 67 -4.97 -3.94 6.50
N MET A 68 -4.03 -2.99 6.44
CA MET A 68 -4.30 -1.60 6.76
C MET A 68 -5.28 -0.93 5.78
N ALA A 69 -5.18 -1.27 4.50
CA ALA A 69 -6.15 -0.83 3.50
C ALA A 69 -7.55 -1.35 3.83
N ALA A 70 -7.69 -2.64 4.17
CA ALA A 70 -8.98 -3.20 4.59
C ALA A 70 -9.52 -2.54 5.86
N GLU A 71 -8.69 -2.31 6.88
CA GLU A 71 -9.07 -1.59 8.10
C GLU A 71 -9.53 -0.17 7.77
N ARG A 72 -8.79 0.56 6.94
CA ARG A 72 -9.14 1.94 6.57
C ARG A 72 -10.41 2.02 5.72
N ILE A 73 -10.60 1.12 4.76
CA ILE A 73 -11.83 1.04 3.97
C ILE A 73 -13.03 0.76 4.89
N ALA A 74 -12.90 -0.20 5.80
CA ALA A 74 -13.97 -0.53 6.75
C ALA A 74 -14.32 0.68 7.63
N GLU A 75 -13.33 1.39 8.19
CA GLU A 75 -13.54 2.62 8.95
C GLU A 75 -14.30 3.69 8.15
N LEU A 76 -13.88 3.95 6.90
CA LEU A 76 -14.52 4.93 6.03
C LEU A 76 -15.98 4.56 5.72
N MET A 77 -16.28 3.25 5.64
CA MET A 77 -17.64 2.76 5.41
C MET A 77 -18.47 2.65 6.70
N GLY A 78 -17.89 2.92 7.87
CA GLY A 78 -18.56 2.74 9.17
C GLY A 78 -18.75 1.27 9.55
N GLU A 79 -17.89 0.38 9.04
CA GLU A 79 -17.96 -1.07 9.18
C GLU A 79 -16.77 -1.60 9.99
N GLN A 80 -16.85 -2.86 10.38
CA GLN A 80 -15.72 -3.59 10.94
C GLN A 80 -15.12 -4.55 9.91
N VAL A 81 -13.79 -4.71 9.95
CA VAL A 81 -13.11 -5.69 9.10
C VAL A 81 -13.60 -7.11 9.40
N GLY A 82 -13.89 -7.86 8.33
CA GLY A 82 -14.49 -9.19 8.39
C GLY A 82 -15.99 -9.21 8.09
N GLY A 83 -16.64 -8.03 8.04
CA GLY A 83 -17.98 -7.82 7.50
C GLY A 83 -17.94 -7.60 5.99
N LEU A 84 -18.47 -6.46 5.54
CA LEU A 84 -18.50 -6.07 4.12
C LEU A 84 -17.09 -5.95 3.51
N VAL A 85 -16.13 -5.51 4.31
CA VAL A 85 -14.70 -5.40 3.94
C VAL A 85 -13.90 -6.46 4.68
N GLY A 86 -13.11 -7.23 3.95
CA GLY A 86 -12.21 -8.23 4.52
C GLY A 86 -10.81 -8.16 3.91
N TYR A 87 -9.90 -8.96 4.45
CA TYR A 87 -8.58 -9.15 3.85
C TYR A 87 -8.17 -10.62 3.89
N ALA A 88 -7.24 -10.98 2.98
CA ALA A 88 -6.58 -12.28 2.97
C ALA A 88 -5.10 -12.13 2.63
N THR A 89 -4.25 -12.66 3.49
CA THR A 89 -2.80 -12.76 3.30
C THR A 89 -2.36 -14.20 3.58
N ARG A 90 -1.11 -14.56 3.27
CA ARG A 90 -0.63 -15.93 3.42
C ARG A 90 -0.81 -16.51 4.82
N MET A 91 -0.70 -15.68 5.87
CA MET A 91 -0.69 -16.14 7.27
C MET A 91 -1.89 -15.66 8.07
N ASP A 92 -2.72 -14.79 7.50
CA ASP A 92 -3.79 -14.12 8.24
C ASP A 92 -4.92 -13.73 7.28
N SER A 93 -6.15 -13.98 7.70
CA SER A 93 -7.34 -13.66 6.91
C SER A 93 -8.50 -13.31 7.82
N LYS A 94 -9.24 -12.26 7.46
CA LYS A 94 -10.45 -11.87 8.16
C LYS A 94 -11.52 -11.50 7.13
N GLN A 95 -12.43 -12.42 6.88
CA GLN A 95 -13.55 -12.30 5.93
C GLN A 95 -14.73 -13.17 6.34
N SER A 96 -15.91 -12.92 5.76
CA SER A 96 -17.12 -13.68 5.96
C SER A 96 -17.88 -13.87 4.65
N ALA A 97 -19.03 -14.54 4.70
CA ALA A 97 -19.94 -14.65 3.56
C ALA A 97 -20.46 -13.26 3.09
N ALA A 98 -20.56 -12.30 3.99
CA ALA A 98 -20.99 -10.93 3.69
C ALA A 98 -19.89 -10.08 3.01
N THR A 99 -18.65 -10.55 2.93
CA THR A 99 -17.55 -9.76 2.36
C THR A 99 -17.73 -9.53 0.87
N ARG A 100 -17.78 -8.26 0.49
CA ARG A 100 -17.91 -7.75 -0.88
C ARG A 100 -16.64 -7.09 -1.38
N ILE A 101 -15.86 -6.46 -0.52
CA ILE A 101 -14.51 -5.96 -0.82
C ILE A 101 -13.52 -6.86 -0.10
N LEU A 102 -12.67 -7.54 -0.86
CA LEU A 102 -11.61 -8.39 -0.31
C LEU A 102 -10.25 -7.85 -0.72
N VAL A 103 -9.50 -7.31 0.26
CA VAL A 103 -8.13 -6.87 0.05
C VAL A 103 -7.21 -8.07 0.23
N LEU A 104 -6.38 -8.38 -0.76
CA LEU A 104 -5.51 -9.54 -0.72
C LEU A 104 -4.14 -9.26 -1.31
N THR A 105 -3.17 -10.10 -0.94
CA THR A 105 -1.84 -10.00 -1.55
C THR A 105 -1.83 -10.66 -2.93
N GLU A 106 -1.00 -10.15 -3.81
CA GLU A 106 -0.84 -10.60 -5.20
C GLU A 106 -0.63 -12.12 -5.31
N GLY A 107 0.20 -12.72 -4.44
CA GLY A 107 0.42 -14.16 -4.43
C GLY A 107 -0.84 -14.97 -4.04
N ILE A 108 -1.72 -14.43 -3.21
CA ILE A 108 -3.03 -15.06 -2.91
C ILE A 108 -3.93 -14.99 -4.15
N PHE A 109 -3.94 -13.86 -4.84
CA PHE A 109 -4.70 -13.71 -6.09
C PHE A 109 -4.21 -14.68 -7.16
N ARG A 110 -2.89 -14.77 -7.39
CA ARG A 110 -2.31 -15.71 -8.34
C ARG A 110 -2.78 -17.15 -8.06
N ASN A 111 -2.72 -17.59 -6.81
CA ASN A 111 -3.17 -18.93 -6.46
C ASN A 111 -4.68 -19.10 -6.68
N ARG A 112 -5.47 -18.06 -6.43
CA ARG A 112 -6.92 -18.07 -6.64
C ARG A 112 -7.28 -18.22 -8.10
N ILE A 113 -6.71 -17.41 -8.99
CA ILE A 113 -7.02 -17.43 -10.42
C ILE A 113 -6.57 -18.73 -11.10
N ILE A 114 -5.51 -19.37 -10.59
CA ILE A 114 -5.08 -20.70 -11.04
C ILE A 114 -6.08 -21.78 -10.58
N ALA A 115 -6.62 -21.66 -9.38
CA ALA A 115 -7.57 -22.64 -8.83
C ALA A 115 -9.01 -22.45 -9.35
N ASP A 116 -9.40 -21.22 -9.66
CA ASP A 116 -10.71 -20.84 -10.21
C ASP A 116 -10.48 -19.84 -11.37
N PRO A 117 -10.22 -20.35 -12.59
CA PRO A 117 -9.96 -19.51 -13.76
C PRO A 117 -11.15 -18.62 -14.13
N GLU A 118 -12.37 -19.04 -13.84
CA GLU A 118 -13.55 -18.22 -14.13
C GLU A 118 -13.77 -17.08 -13.13
N LEU A 119 -13.02 -17.06 -12.01
CA LEU A 119 -13.20 -16.11 -10.93
C LEU A 119 -14.67 -15.94 -10.52
N ALA A 120 -15.33 -17.08 -10.26
CA ALA A 120 -16.75 -17.13 -9.98
C ALA A 120 -17.14 -16.20 -8.81
N GLY A 121 -18.19 -15.38 -9.02
CA GLY A 121 -18.65 -14.41 -8.04
C GLY A 121 -17.77 -13.18 -7.83
N ILE A 122 -16.79 -12.93 -8.72
CA ILE A 122 -15.96 -11.73 -8.74
C ILE A 122 -16.46 -10.79 -9.85
N SER A 123 -16.70 -9.53 -9.52
CA SER A 123 -17.09 -8.50 -10.49
C SER A 123 -15.95 -7.62 -10.94
N ALA A 124 -14.96 -7.40 -10.07
CA ALA A 124 -13.81 -6.56 -10.40
C ALA A 124 -12.53 -7.02 -9.71
N VAL A 125 -11.40 -6.78 -10.37
CA VAL A 125 -10.05 -6.92 -9.80
C VAL A 125 -9.30 -5.60 -9.96
N LEU A 126 -8.85 -5.05 -8.85
CA LEU A 126 -8.10 -3.79 -8.78
C LEU A 126 -6.64 -4.14 -8.45
N PHE A 127 -5.74 -3.84 -9.36
CA PHE A 127 -4.30 -4.03 -9.20
C PHE A 127 -3.70 -2.73 -8.69
N ASP A 128 -3.39 -2.67 -7.39
CA ASP A 128 -2.78 -1.48 -6.79
C ASP A 128 -1.25 -1.52 -6.90
N GLU A 129 -0.65 -0.33 -6.98
CA GLU A 129 0.80 -0.12 -7.08
C GLU A 129 1.48 -0.89 -8.24
N VAL A 130 0.81 -1.00 -9.39
CA VAL A 130 1.33 -1.76 -10.55
C VAL A 130 2.71 -1.25 -11.03
N HIS A 131 3.10 -0.03 -10.68
CA HIS A 131 4.41 0.53 -10.98
C HIS A 131 5.56 -0.12 -10.18
N GLU A 132 5.29 -0.85 -9.08
CA GLU A 132 6.31 -1.62 -8.37
C GLU A 132 6.82 -2.82 -9.19
N ARG A 133 6.09 -3.22 -10.24
CA ARG A 133 6.47 -4.27 -11.20
C ARG A 133 6.85 -5.58 -10.51
N SER A 134 6.04 -6.03 -9.56
CA SER A 134 6.20 -7.35 -8.97
C SER A 134 5.84 -8.45 -9.99
N ILE A 135 6.57 -9.57 -9.95
CA ILE A 135 6.26 -10.72 -10.82
C ILE A 135 4.85 -11.24 -10.58
N ASP A 136 4.40 -11.29 -9.32
CA ASP A 136 3.07 -11.78 -8.95
C ASP A 136 1.97 -10.83 -9.47
N SER A 137 2.19 -9.52 -9.47
CA SER A 137 1.27 -8.53 -10.02
C SER A 137 1.18 -8.61 -11.54
N ASP A 138 2.33 -8.56 -12.22
CA ASP A 138 2.40 -8.63 -13.67
C ASP A 138 1.79 -9.93 -14.20
N PHE A 139 2.12 -11.06 -13.57
CA PHE A 139 1.56 -12.37 -13.94
C PHE A 139 0.06 -12.45 -13.62
N GLY A 140 -0.36 -11.94 -12.46
CA GLY A 140 -1.78 -11.88 -12.08
C GLY A 140 -2.61 -11.05 -13.05
N LEU A 141 -2.10 -9.90 -13.51
CA LEU A 141 -2.76 -9.06 -14.51
C LEU A 141 -2.87 -9.77 -15.86
N ALA A 142 -1.79 -10.43 -16.31
CA ALA A 142 -1.80 -11.18 -17.56
C ALA A 142 -2.84 -12.31 -17.52
N LEU A 143 -2.90 -13.09 -16.44
CA LEU A 143 -3.92 -14.13 -16.27
C LEU A 143 -5.33 -13.55 -16.21
N ALA A 144 -5.52 -12.41 -15.54
CA ALA A 144 -6.85 -11.78 -15.46
C ALA A 144 -7.34 -11.28 -16.82
N LEU A 145 -6.44 -10.75 -17.66
CA LEU A 145 -6.76 -10.37 -19.05
C LEU A 145 -7.10 -11.58 -19.93
N GLU A 146 -6.36 -12.68 -19.77
CA GLU A 146 -6.65 -13.94 -20.46
C GLU A 146 -8.04 -14.48 -20.07
N VAL A 147 -8.33 -14.54 -18.77
CA VAL A 147 -9.65 -14.94 -18.23
C VAL A 147 -10.76 -14.03 -18.73
N GLN A 148 -10.53 -12.72 -18.75
CA GLN A 148 -11.49 -11.74 -19.26
C GLN A 148 -11.81 -12.01 -20.73
N GLY A 149 -10.80 -12.19 -21.57
CA GLY A 149 -10.98 -12.44 -22.99
C GLY A 149 -11.63 -13.79 -23.31
N ALA A 150 -11.30 -14.84 -22.55
CA ALA A 150 -11.76 -16.20 -22.83
C ALA A 150 -13.11 -16.56 -22.19
N PHE A 151 -13.35 -16.10 -20.96
CA PHE A 151 -14.46 -16.60 -20.14
C PHE A 151 -15.34 -15.52 -19.51
N ARG A 152 -14.76 -14.32 -19.20
CA ARG A 152 -15.40 -13.31 -18.36
C ARG A 152 -15.33 -11.91 -18.97
N PRO A 153 -15.96 -11.66 -20.13
CA PRO A 153 -15.96 -10.33 -20.77
C PRO A 153 -16.64 -9.26 -19.89
N ASP A 154 -17.40 -9.69 -18.88
CA ASP A 154 -18.04 -8.83 -17.87
C ASP A 154 -17.09 -8.40 -16.72
N LEU A 155 -15.96 -9.10 -16.51
CA LEU A 155 -15.01 -8.81 -15.42
C LEU A 155 -14.39 -7.42 -15.61
N ARG A 156 -14.41 -6.58 -14.58
CA ARG A 156 -13.76 -5.27 -14.60
C ARG A 156 -12.34 -5.37 -14.08
N LEU A 157 -11.38 -4.83 -14.84
CA LEU A 157 -9.97 -4.78 -14.44
C LEU A 157 -9.52 -3.31 -14.33
N VAL A 158 -8.95 -2.93 -13.20
CA VAL A 158 -8.40 -1.59 -12.99
C VAL A 158 -6.95 -1.69 -12.56
N ALA A 159 -6.05 -1.12 -13.36
CA ALA A 159 -4.66 -0.94 -12.96
C ALA A 159 -4.49 0.43 -12.30
N MET A 160 -3.97 0.45 -11.06
CA MET A 160 -3.76 1.68 -10.29
C MET A 160 -2.27 1.93 -10.08
N SER A 161 -1.80 3.11 -10.45
CA SER A 161 -0.39 3.49 -10.43
C SER A 161 -0.18 4.83 -9.73
N ALA A 162 0.99 5.02 -9.11
CA ALA A 162 1.44 6.31 -8.60
C ALA A 162 2.30 7.08 -9.62
N THR A 163 2.70 6.45 -10.71
CA THR A 163 3.58 7.03 -11.73
C THR A 163 2.89 7.15 -13.09
N LEU A 164 3.43 8.01 -13.95
CA LEU A 164 2.87 8.37 -15.26
C LEU A 164 3.01 7.27 -16.36
N ASP A 165 3.32 6.03 -16.00
CA ASP A 165 3.45 4.90 -16.94
C ASP A 165 2.09 4.38 -17.49
N GLY A 166 1.04 5.20 -17.43
CA GLY A 166 -0.32 4.84 -17.82
C GLY A 166 -0.45 4.36 -19.27
N ALA A 167 0.28 4.95 -20.18
CA ALA A 167 0.26 4.58 -21.60
C ALA A 167 0.68 3.11 -21.83
N ARG A 168 1.65 2.62 -21.06
CA ARG A 168 2.10 1.24 -21.14
C ARG A 168 1.04 0.26 -20.63
N PHE A 169 0.42 0.55 -19.48
CA PHE A 169 -0.67 -0.27 -18.95
C PHE A 169 -1.92 -0.19 -19.85
N SER A 170 -2.23 0.99 -20.39
CA SER A 170 -3.29 1.15 -21.38
C SER A 170 -3.10 0.21 -22.56
N ALA A 171 -1.90 0.19 -23.15
CA ALA A 171 -1.58 -0.69 -24.28
C ALA A 171 -1.66 -2.19 -23.91
N LEU A 172 -1.26 -2.58 -22.70
CA LEU A 172 -1.37 -3.95 -22.21
C LEU A 172 -2.82 -4.40 -21.95
N MET A 173 -3.72 -3.44 -21.70
CA MET A 173 -5.13 -3.65 -21.39
C MET A 173 -6.04 -3.24 -22.54
N ASP A 174 -5.63 -3.54 -23.78
CA ASP A 174 -6.38 -3.31 -25.03
C ASP A 174 -6.82 -1.84 -25.23
N GLY A 175 -5.94 -0.90 -24.92
CA GLY A 175 -6.22 0.53 -25.07
C GLY A 175 -7.12 1.10 -23.97
N ALA A 176 -7.11 0.49 -22.79
CA ALA A 176 -7.90 0.98 -21.64
C ALA A 176 -7.68 2.48 -21.39
N PRO A 177 -8.72 3.28 -21.18
CA PRO A 177 -8.59 4.70 -20.87
C PRO A 177 -7.75 4.94 -19.62
N VAL A 178 -6.93 5.98 -19.73
CA VAL A 178 -6.11 6.46 -18.63
C VAL A 178 -6.81 7.63 -17.97
N ILE A 179 -7.07 7.51 -16.68
CA ILE A 179 -7.69 8.53 -15.84
C ILE A 179 -6.64 9.03 -14.86
N GLU A 180 -6.37 10.33 -14.87
CA GLU A 180 -5.33 10.93 -14.04
C GLU A 180 -5.91 11.84 -12.97
N SER A 181 -5.56 11.57 -11.72
CA SER A 181 -5.88 12.44 -10.60
C SER A 181 -4.72 13.39 -10.32
N GLU A 182 -4.98 14.68 -10.43
CA GLU A 182 -4.03 15.71 -10.02
C GLU A 182 -3.86 15.67 -8.48
N GLY A 183 -2.81 14.98 -8.03
CA GLY A 183 -2.46 14.96 -6.60
C GLY A 183 -1.75 16.25 -6.18
N ARG A 184 -1.88 16.64 -4.91
CA ARG A 184 -1.08 17.71 -4.34
C ARG A 184 0.37 17.24 -4.20
N SER A 185 1.30 18.03 -4.71
CA SER A 185 2.73 17.87 -4.46
C SER A 185 3.14 18.83 -3.34
N TRP A 186 3.84 18.32 -2.35
CA TRP A 186 4.39 19.14 -1.29
C TRP A 186 5.87 19.39 -1.59
N PRO A 187 6.40 20.60 -1.34
CA PRO A 187 7.82 20.86 -1.50
C PRO A 187 8.62 19.93 -0.59
N LEU A 188 9.65 19.32 -1.15
CA LEU A 188 10.56 18.41 -0.45
C LEU A 188 11.92 19.07 -0.34
N GLU A 189 12.44 19.23 0.88
CA GLU A 189 13.82 19.65 1.11
C GLU A 189 14.70 18.41 1.29
N LEU A 190 15.69 18.25 0.41
CA LEU A 190 16.64 17.15 0.46
C LEU A 190 17.94 17.62 1.11
N ARG A 191 18.34 16.98 2.22
CA ARG A 191 19.58 17.23 2.93
C ARG A 191 20.48 16.01 2.92
N TYR A 192 21.62 16.10 2.27
CA TYR A 192 22.64 15.04 2.25
C TYR A 192 23.61 15.24 3.41
N VAL A 193 23.45 14.48 4.47
CA VAL A 193 24.22 14.64 5.72
C VAL A 193 25.55 13.89 5.67
N GLY A 194 25.68 12.94 4.74
CA GLY A 194 26.85 12.05 4.65
C GLY A 194 26.86 11.00 5.77
N ARG A 195 27.68 9.98 5.59
CA ARG A 195 27.88 8.90 6.56
C ARG A 195 29.30 8.90 7.11
N GLN A 196 29.47 8.71 8.40
CA GLN A 196 30.77 8.44 9.01
C GLN A 196 31.08 6.94 8.84
N VAL A 197 31.86 6.59 7.81
CA VAL A 197 32.15 5.20 7.42
C VAL A 197 32.78 4.37 8.55
N SER A 198 33.48 5.01 9.48
CA SER A 198 34.11 4.39 10.64
C SER A 198 33.12 4.00 11.75
N GLN A 199 31.87 4.49 11.70
CA GLN A 199 30.87 4.21 12.71
C GLN A 199 29.81 3.21 12.19
N PRO A 200 29.20 2.42 13.10
CA PRO A 200 28.03 1.62 12.77
C PRO A 200 26.88 2.49 12.25
N VAL A 201 26.14 2.02 11.26
CA VAL A 201 25.02 2.76 10.64
C VAL A 201 23.98 3.18 11.67
N GLU A 202 23.69 2.32 12.63
CA GLU A 202 22.71 2.55 13.69
C GLU A 202 23.07 3.74 14.59
N THR A 203 24.36 3.93 14.89
CA THR A 203 24.86 5.07 15.68
C THR A 203 24.72 6.37 14.92
N ASP A 204 25.08 6.35 13.65
CA ASP A 204 25.01 7.52 12.79
C ASP A 204 23.56 7.94 12.52
N ILE A 205 22.67 6.99 12.24
CA ILE A 205 21.24 7.26 12.09
C ILE A 205 20.62 7.80 13.37
N ALA A 206 20.93 7.24 14.54
CA ALA A 206 20.43 7.77 15.82
C ALA A 206 20.86 9.22 16.08
N ARG A 207 22.09 9.59 15.70
CA ARG A 207 22.59 10.97 15.74
C ARG A 207 21.78 11.88 14.84
N ILE A 208 21.58 11.46 13.56
CA ILE A 208 20.83 12.23 12.56
C ILE A 208 19.36 12.39 13.00
N ILE A 209 18.73 11.35 13.55
CA ILE A 209 17.36 11.40 14.08
C ILE A 209 17.27 12.46 15.18
N ARG A 210 18.19 12.50 16.16
CA ARG A 210 18.17 13.51 17.22
C ARG A 210 18.33 14.92 16.68
N GLN A 211 19.24 15.11 15.72
CA GLN A 211 19.43 16.40 15.07
C GLN A 211 18.14 16.84 14.36
N ALA A 212 17.58 16.00 13.49
CA ALA A 212 16.38 16.32 12.74
C ALA A 212 15.17 16.62 13.65
N LEU A 213 15.04 15.90 14.76
CA LEU A 213 13.98 16.16 15.75
C LEU A 213 14.14 17.50 16.47
N GLY A 214 15.37 17.99 16.63
CA GLY A 214 15.64 19.31 17.21
C GLY A 214 15.40 20.46 16.24
N GLU A 215 15.53 20.21 14.94
CA GLU A 215 15.41 21.23 13.90
C GLU A 215 14.00 21.32 13.31
N GLU A 216 13.27 20.20 13.23
CA GLU A 216 12.02 20.10 12.50
C GLU A 216 10.87 19.59 13.40
N SER A 217 9.64 19.86 12.99
CA SER A 217 8.43 19.41 13.67
C SER A 217 7.78 18.22 12.95
N GLY A 218 6.90 17.46 13.66
CA GLY A 218 6.17 16.32 13.13
C GLY A 218 6.86 14.98 13.45
N ASP A 219 6.22 13.89 13.06
CA ASP A 219 6.74 12.54 13.24
C ASP A 219 7.89 12.25 12.28
N LEU A 220 8.74 11.30 12.65
CA LEU A 220 9.91 10.92 11.87
C LEU A 220 9.84 9.45 11.47
N LEU A 221 10.08 9.17 10.18
CA LEU A 221 10.25 7.84 9.61
C LEU A 221 11.71 7.63 9.22
N ALA A 222 12.36 6.60 9.77
CA ALA A 222 13.74 6.25 9.44
C ALA A 222 13.80 4.90 8.73
N PHE A 223 14.41 4.87 7.54
CA PHE A 223 14.65 3.65 6.77
C PHE A 223 15.99 3.02 7.12
N LEU A 224 15.94 1.76 7.52
CA LEU A 224 17.08 0.95 7.94
C LEU A 224 17.11 -0.38 7.18
N PRO A 225 18.31 -0.95 6.91
CA PRO A 225 18.44 -2.11 6.03
C PRO A 225 17.87 -3.41 6.61
N GLY A 226 17.66 -3.51 7.92
CA GLY A 226 17.16 -4.75 8.54
C GLY A 226 16.76 -4.59 10.00
N THR A 227 16.21 -5.69 10.55
CA THR A 227 15.69 -5.74 11.93
C THR A 227 16.77 -5.50 12.97
N ARG A 228 17.97 -6.02 12.75
CA ARG A 228 19.12 -5.82 13.65
C ARG A 228 19.50 -4.34 13.75
N GLU A 229 19.55 -3.64 12.65
CA GLU A 229 19.86 -2.20 12.63
C GLU A 229 18.72 -1.39 13.26
N ILE A 230 17.46 -1.81 13.08
CA ILE A 230 16.30 -1.22 13.76
C ILE A 230 16.44 -1.37 15.28
N ASP A 231 16.73 -2.58 15.77
CA ASP A 231 16.87 -2.84 17.20
C ASP A 231 17.98 -2.00 17.83
N ARG A 232 19.16 -1.99 17.22
CA ARG A 232 20.30 -1.20 17.69
C ARG A 232 20.08 0.31 17.62
N THR A 233 19.39 0.79 16.59
CA THR A 233 19.02 2.20 16.50
C THR A 233 18.03 2.56 17.61
N ALA A 234 17.05 1.69 17.92
CA ALA A 234 16.14 1.90 19.02
C ALA A 234 16.86 1.93 20.37
N GLU A 235 17.81 1.03 20.61
CA GLU A 235 18.68 1.05 21.78
C GLU A 235 19.51 2.35 21.86
N ALA A 236 20.11 2.77 20.76
CA ALA A 236 20.86 4.01 20.69
C ALA A 236 20.00 5.26 20.91
N LEU A 237 18.68 5.19 20.68
CA LEU A 237 17.71 6.25 20.97
C LEU A 237 17.14 6.17 22.40
N ALA A 238 17.61 5.26 23.25
CA ALA A 238 17.25 5.23 24.66
C ALA A 238 17.54 6.58 25.34
N GLY A 239 16.66 6.99 26.27
CA GLY A 239 16.79 8.27 26.98
C GLY A 239 16.23 9.48 26.20
N MET A 240 15.45 9.25 25.12
CA MET A 240 14.64 10.33 24.54
C MET A 240 13.58 10.81 25.56
N PRO A 241 13.15 12.09 25.47
CA PRO A 241 12.08 12.61 26.33
C PRO A 241 10.79 11.80 26.25
N ASP A 242 10.01 11.74 27.34
CA ASP A 242 8.72 11.02 27.40
C ASP A 242 7.68 11.51 26.37
N SER A 243 7.86 12.71 25.83
CA SER A 243 7.05 13.27 24.75
C SER A 243 7.33 12.63 23.38
N ILE A 244 8.31 11.72 23.30
CA ILE A 244 8.70 11.03 22.07
C ILE A 244 8.59 9.53 22.28
N VAL A 245 7.96 8.83 21.34
CA VAL A 245 7.83 7.37 21.35
C VAL A 245 8.51 6.75 20.15
N VAL A 246 9.25 5.66 20.36
CA VAL A 246 9.96 4.93 19.30
C VAL A 246 9.17 3.67 18.94
N HIS A 247 8.80 3.55 17.69
CA HIS A 247 8.13 2.38 17.12
C HIS A 247 9.03 1.66 16.12
N LYS A 248 8.97 0.33 16.13
CA LYS A 248 9.63 -0.51 15.14
C LYS A 248 8.59 -0.97 14.10
N LEU A 249 8.92 -0.92 12.81
CA LEU A 249 8.01 -1.30 11.73
C LEU A 249 8.70 -2.20 10.70
N HIS A 250 8.52 -3.50 10.86
CA HIS A 250 9.02 -4.53 9.94
C HIS A 250 8.13 -5.77 9.96
N GLY A 251 8.34 -6.71 9.05
CA GLY A 251 7.44 -7.84 8.83
C GLY A 251 7.30 -8.84 9.99
N GLN A 252 8.18 -8.78 10.99
CA GLN A 252 8.17 -9.67 12.18
C GLN A 252 7.56 -8.99 13.41
N VAL A 253 7.24 -7.69 13.34
CA VAL A 253 6.58 -6.99 14.44
C VAL A 253 5.14 -7.46 14.57
N ASP A 254 4.67 -7.60 15.80
CA ASP A 254 3.28 -7.91 16.13
C ASP A 254 2.29 -6.97 15.40
N PRO A 255 1.17 -7.48 14.88
CA PRO A 255 0.15 -6.67 14.21
C PRO A 255 -0.39 -5.48 15.01
N ALA A 256 -0.51 -5.60 16.32
CA ALA A 256 -0.98 -4.49 17.17
C ALA A 256 0.08 -3.38 17.24
N ALA A 257 1.35 -3.73 17.40
CA ALA A 257 2.46 -2.77 17.40
C ALA A 257 2.66 -2.12 16.02
N GLN A 258 2.48 -2.86 14.93
CA GLN A 258 2.48 -2.29 13.58
C GLN A 258 1.39 -1.23 13.41
N ARG A 259 0.17 -1.49 13.91
CA ARG A 259 -0.93 -0.50 13.88
C ARG A 259 -0.61 0.75 14.70
N GLN A 260 -0.01 0.59 15.88
CA GLN A 260 0.42 1.72 16.72
C GLN A 260 1.47 2.58 16.02
N ALA A 261 2.41 1.98 15.31
CA ALA A 261 3.42 2.71 14.54
C ALA A 261 2.81 3.61 13.46
N VAL A 262 1.72 3.15 12.82
CA VAL A 262 1.12 3.85 11.67
C VAL A 262 0.06 4.87 12.11
N ARG A 263 -0.74 4.56 13.13
CA ARG A 263 -1.80 5.45 13.63
C ARG A 263 -1.22 6.61 14.45
N PRO A 264 -1.94 7.74 14.55
CA PRO A 264 -1.56 8.79 15.49
C PRO A 264 -1.41 8.27 16.92
N ASP A 265 -0.45 8.80 17.67
CA ASP A 265 -0.29 8.42 19.06
C ASP A 265 -1.48 8.96 19.88
N PRO A 266 -2.14 8.14 20.71
CA PRO A 266 -3.34 8.55 21.45
C PRO A 266 -3.05 9.61 22.52
N GLU A 267 -1.82 9.73 22.98
CA GLU A 267 -1.38 10.74 23.96
C GLU A 267 -0.78 11.98 23.27
N GLY A 268 -0.80 12.01 21.93
CA GLY A 268 -0.28 13.13 21.15
C GLY A 268 1.26 13.22 21.16
N ARG A 269 1.96 12.16 21.58
CA ARG A 269 3.42 12.12 21.57
C ARG A 269 3.94 12.07 20.15
N ARG A 270 5.12 12.64 19.97
CA ARG A 270 5.83 12.61 18.70
C ARG A 270 6.42 11.23 18.45
N LYS A 271 6.24 10.68 17.24
CA LYS A 271 6.71 9.34 16.91
C LYS A 271 8.03 9.35 16.15
N ILE A 272 8.90 8.41 16.50
CA ILE A 272 10.01 7.95 15.67
C ILE A 272 9.66 6.55 15.18
N ILE A 273 9.54 6.35 13.88
CA ILE A 273 9.21 5.07 13.28
C ILE A 273 10.45 4.53 12.59
N LEU A 274 11.05 3.47 13.13
CA LEU A 274 12.19 2.79 12.56
C LEU A 274 11.70 1.65 11.67
N ALA A 275 11.88 1.75 10.36
CA ALA A 275 11.30 0.84 9.40
C ALA A 275 12.32 0.23 8.45
N THR A 276 12.02 -0.95 7.93
CA THR A 276 12.61 -1.45 6.69
C THR A 276 11.83 -0.87 5.50
N ASN A 277 12.17 -1.27 4.29
CA ASN A 277 11.44 -0.91 3.07
C ASN A 277 9.94 -1.29 3.07
N ILE A 278 9.42 -1.91 4.12
CA ILE A 278 7.98 -2.21 4.27
C ILE A 278 7.11 -0.94 4.26
N ALA A 279 7.68 0.18 4.71
CA ALA A 279 7.00 1.48 4.77
C ALA A 279 7.28 2.38 3.55
N GLU A 280 8.01 1.87 2.54
CA GLU A 280 8.45 2.66 1.37
C GLU A 280 7.28 3.04 0.45
N THR A 281 6.33 2.12 0.28
CA THR A 281 5.20 2.28 -0.63
C THR A 281 3.92 1.75 0.01
N SER A 282 2.76 2.12 -0.55
CA SER A 282 1.44 1.61 -0.17
C SER A 282 1.03 1.85 1.29
N LEU A 283 1.80 2.63 2.06
CA LEU A 283 1.53 2.91 3.46
C LEU A 283 1.57 4.42 3.73
N THR A 284 0.43 5.00 4.02
CA THR A 284 0.38 6.39 4.49
C THR A 284 0.46 6.39 6.00
N ILE A 285 1.48 7.05 6.55
CA ILE A 285 1.67 7.20 7.99
C ILE A 285 1.36 8.65 8.35
N ASP A 286 0.26 8.85 9.05
CA ASP A 286 -0.17 10.18 9.44
C ASP A 286 0.84 10.83 10.40
N GLY A 287 1.10 12.13 10.19
CA GLY A 287 1.99 12.93 11.04
C GLY A 287 3.45 12.94 10.63
N VAL A 288 3.90 12.02 9.76
CA VAL A 288 5.29 11.99 9.27
C VAL A 288 5.58 13.20 8.40
N ARG A 289 6.57 13.98 8.81
CA ARG A 289 7.12 15.12 8.08
C ARG A 289 8.61 15.01 7.81
N ILE A 290 9.28 14.14 8.54
CA ILE A 290 10.73 13.94 8.45
C ILE A 290 10.98 12.51 7.99
N VAL A 291 11.82 12.37 6.96
CA VAL A 291 12.30 11.05 6.51
C VAL A 291 13.81 11.03 6.61
N VAL A 292 14.33 10.03 7.30
CA VAL A 292 15.79 9.75 7.38
C VAL A 292 16.04 8.44 6.66
N ASP A 293 16.85 8.48 5.61
CA ASP A 293 17.18 7.29 4.84
C ASP A 293 18.68 6.94 5.03
N SER A 294 18.93 5.72 5.47
CA SER A 294 20.29 5.19 5.60
C SER A 294 21.01 4.99 4.25
N GLY A 295 20.26 5.00 3.15
CA GLY A 295 20.75 4.66 1.81
C GLY A 295 21.15 3.19 1.65
N LEU A 296 20.77 2.33 2.61
CA LEU A 296 21.13 0.91 2.63
C LEU A 296 19.86 0.04 2.58
N ALA A 297 19.91 -1.01 1.78
CA ALA A 297 18.86 -2.01 1.71
C ALA A 297 19.45 -3.43 1.72
N ARG A 298 18.78 -4.37 2.40
CA ARG A 298 19.09 -5.79 2.28
C ARG A 298 18.26 -6.38 1.14
N ARG A 299 18.95 -7.00 0.18
CA ARG A 299 18.34 -7.76 -0.90
C ARG A 299 18.84 -9.19 -0.87
N ALA A 300 17.93 -10.15 -0.92
CA ALA A 300 18.28 -11.53 -1.17
C ALA A 300 18.93 -11.62 -2.56
N ARG A 301 20.10 -12.25 -2.66
CA ARG A 301 20.80 -12.46 -3.93
C ARG A 301 21.18 -13.94 -4.01
N PHE A 302 20.74 -14.59 -5.08
CA PHE A 302 21.14 -15.96 -5.34
C PHE A 302 22.63 -16.04 -5.64
N ASP A 303 23.38 -16.76 -4.82
CA ASP A 303 24.78 -17.07 -5.06
C ASP A 303 24.86 -18.30 -5.96
N ARG A 304 25.26 -18.08 -7.21
CA ARG A 304 25.37 -19.17 -8.20
C ARG A 304 26.45 -20.19 -7.85
N ALA A 305 27.51 -19.79 -7.15
CA ALA A 305 28.61 -20.65 -6.77
C ALA A 305 28.23 -21.56 -5.59
N ALA A 306 27.48 -21.01 -4.62
CA ALA A 306 27.03 -21.74 -3.44
C ALA A 306 25.66 -22.42 -3.62
N GLY A 307 24.89 -22.06 -4.66
CA GLY A 307 23.54 -22.57 -4.91
C GLY A 307 22.49 -22.17 -3.86
N VAL A 308 22.76 -21.11 -3.10
CA VAL A 308 21.89 -20.62 -2.01
C VAL A 308 21.57 -19.13 -2.18
N THR A 309 20.48 -18.70 -1.53
CA THR A 309 20.05 -17.28 -1.51
C THR A 309 20.32 -16.65 -0.17
#